data_7f301126bcece5ea04b005f4fca0f39a
#
_entry.id   7f301126bcece5ea04b005f4fca0f39a
#
_cell.length_a   1.000
_cell.length_b   1.000
_cell.length_c   1.000
_cell.angle_alpha   90.00
_cell.angle_beta   90.00
_cell.angle_gamma   90.00
#
_symmetry.space_group_name_H-M   'P 1'
#
loop_
_entity.id
_entity.type
_entity.pdbx_description
1 polymer ?
#
loop_
_entity_poly.entity_id
_entity_poly.type
_entity_poly.pdbx_seq_one_letter_code
_entity_poly.pdbx_strand_id
1 'polypeptide(L)'
;MPERAPARLDKLDRAILRALQDNGRTTCETLGAHIGLSPSAVLRRIRQLEDSGIIARYVALVPPEAVGLGLTAYLNVRLAKHIDHQQRSPMELFRAAVHTCPEVVECAALTGDMDYLLRVLVADMAHYSRFI
;
A
#
# COMPACT_ATOMS: atom_id res chain seq x y z
N MET A 1 -1.13 -10.72 18.18
CA MET A 1 -2.31 -10.27 17.42
C MET A 1 -3.24 -11.47 17.27
N PRO A 2 -4.48 -11.41 17.72
CA PRO A 2 -5.42 -12.48 17.41
C PRO A 2 -5.63 -12.48 15.89
N GLU A 3 -5.38 -13.62 15.29
CA GLU A 3 -5.65 -13.91 13.90
C GLU A 3 -7.17 -13.75 13.70
N ARG A 4 -7.57 -12.63 13.12
CA ARG A 4 -8.97 -12.41 12.74
C ARG A 4 -9.28 -13.41 11.62
N ALA A 5 -10.17 -14.34 11.91
CA ALA A 5 -10.73 -15.21 10.87
C ALA A 5 -11.15 -14.35 9.67
N PRO A 6 -10.82 -14.76 8.44
CA PRO A 6 -11.16 -13.96 7.26
C PRO A 6 -12.68 -13.74 7.24
N ALA A 7 -13.08 -12.46 7.21
CA ALA A 7 -14.48 -12.11 7.13
C ALA A 7 -15.08 -12.73 5.87
N ARG A 8 -16.22 -13.41 6.02
CA ARG A 8 -16.86 -14.11 4.92
C ARG A 8 -17.53 -13.09 4.00
N LEU A 9 -16.84 -12.78 2.88
CA LEU A 9 -17.36 -11.89 1.84
C LEU A 9 -18.33 -12.63 0.92
N ASP A 10 -19.51 -12.07 0.74
CA ASP A 10 -20.47 -12.55 -0.26
C ASP A 10 -20.27 -11.84 -1.62
N LYS A 11 -21.08 -12.21 -2.61
CA LYS A 11 -21.01 -11.61 -3.96
C LYS A 11 -21.28 -10.10 -3.96
N LEU A 12 -22.17 -9.64 -3.13
CA LEU A 12 -22.55 -8.22 -3.03
C LEU A 12 -21.44 -7.41 -2.38
N ASP A 13 -20.79 -7.94 -1.34
CA ASP A 13 -19.62 -7.32 -0.72
C ASP A 13 -18.47 -7.17 -1.72
N ARG A 14 -18.22 -8.20 -2.52
CA ARG A 14 -17.18 -8.16 -3.57
C ARG A 14 -17.51 -7.15 -4.67
N ALA A 15 -18.77 -7.03 -5.06
CA ALA A 15 -19.20 -6.04 -6.03
C ALA A 15 -19.03 -4.61 -5.49
N ILE A 16 -19.36 -4.36 -4.24
CA ILE A 16 -19.13 -3.08 -3.56
C ILE A 16 -17.65 -2.75 -3.52
N LEU A 17 -16.79 -3.68 -3.12
CA LEU A 17 -15.34 -3.47 -3.06
C LEU A 17 -14.75 -3.14 -4.43
N ARG A 18 -15.15 -3.84 -5.48
CA ARG A 18 -14.71 -3.55 -6.85
C ARG A 18 -15.09 -2.13 -7.29
N ALA A 19 -16.33 -1.73 -7.05
CA ALA A 19 -16.80 -0.40 -7.39
C ALA A 19 -16.04 0.69 -6.62
N LEU A 20 -15.80 0.50 -5.33
CA LEU A 20 -15.03 1.43 -4.49
C LEU A 20 -13.55 1.48 -4.86
N GLN A 21 -12.96 0.37 -5.30
CA GLN A 21 -11.58 0.36 -5.81
C GLN A 21 -11.45 1.12 -7.12
N ASP A 22 -12.50 1.09 -7.96
CA ASP A 22 -12.54 1.86 -9.21
C ASP A 22 -12.82 3.35 -8.96
N ASN A 23 -13.76 3.64 -8.08
CA ASN A 23 -14.12 5.00 -7.68
C ASN A 23 -14.52 5.05 -6.19
N GLY A 24 -13.59 5.48 -5.35
CA GLY A 24 -13.82 5.59 -3.90
C GLY A 24 -14.87 6.65 -3.50
N ARG A 25 -15.32 7.49 -4.44
CA ARG A 25 -16.37 8.51 -4.22
C ARG A 25 -17.74 8.10 -4.73
N THR A 26 -17.88 6.89 -5.23
CA THR A 26 -19.20 6.43 -5.70
C THR A 26 -20.22 6.45 -4.56
N THR A 27 -21.45 6.87 -4.88
CA THR A 27 -22.52 7.00 -3.88
C THR A 27 -23.21 5.66 -3.62
N CYS A 28 -23.83 5.54 -2.44
CA CYS A 28 -24.66 4.36 -2.13
C CYS A 28 -25.83 4.21 -3.09
N GLU A 29 -26.38 5.30 -3.61
CA GLU A 29 -27.46 5.28 -4.63
C GLU A 29 -26.96 4.67 -5.93
N THR A 30 -25.80 5.13 -6.43
CA THR A 30 -25.20 4.61 -7.66
C THR A 30 -24.83 3.14 -7.50
N LEU A 31 -24.21 2.75 -6.40
CA LEU A 31 -23.90 1.36 -6.10
C LEU A 31 -25.15 0.48 -6.01
N GLY A 32 -26.16 0.94 -5.27
CA GLY A 32 -27.42 0.22 -5.10
C GLY A 32 -28.12 -0.04 -6.43
N ALA A 33 -28.14 0.94 -7.34
CA ALA A 33 -28.70 0.80 -8.68
C ALA A 33 -27.97 -0.28 -9.51
N HIS A 34 -26.65 -0.41 -9.35
CA HIS A 34 -25.86 -1.40 -10.09
C HIS A 34 -25.97 -2.83 -9.56
N ILE A 35 -26.13 -2.99 -8.24
CA ILE A 35 -26.11 -4.31 -7.59
C ILE A 35 -27.47 -4.77 -7.07
N GLY A 36 -28.52 -3.97 -7.26
CA GLY A 36 -29.89 -4.32 -6.88
C GLY A 36 -30.18 -4.22 -5.38
N LEU A 37 -29.56 -3.26 -4.69
CA LEU A 37 -29.77 -2.97 -3.27
C LEU A 37 -30.26 -1.55 -3.05
N SER A 38 -30.98 -1.34 -1.94
CA SER A 38 -31.30 0.01 -1.48
C SER A 38 -30.03 0.74 -1.02
N PRO A 39 -29.98 2.09 -1.10
CA PRO A 39 -28.85 2.86 -0.60
C PRO A 39 -28.52 2.57 0.87
N SER A 40 -29.51 2.38 1.71
CA SER A 40 -29.33 2.05 3.13
C SER A 40 -28.70 0.65 3.33
N ALA A 41 -29.07 -0.32 2.51
CA ALA A 41 -28.48 -1.66 2.54
C ALA A 41 -27.01 -1.63 2.08
N VAL A 42 -26.68 -0.84 1.06
CA VAL A 42 -25.30 -0.60 0.62
C VAL A 42 -24.48 0.05 1.73
N LEU A 43 -25.00 1.11 2.35
CA LEU A 43 -24.31 1.81 3.44
C LEU A 43 -24.02 0.88 4.62
N ARG A 44 -24.97 0.04 5.01
CA ARG A 44 -24.76 -0.94 6.08
C ARG A 44 -23.63 -1.91 5.75
N ARG A 45 -23.56 -2.40 4.53
CA ARG A 45 -22.47 -3.30 4.08
C ARG A 45 -21.12 -2.60 4.05
N ILE A 46 -21.05 -1.37 3.56
CA ILE A 46 -19.82 -0.56 3.57
C ILE A 46 -19.33 -0.37 5.01
N ARG A 47 -20.19 -0.01 5.93
CA ARG A 47 -19.84 0.14 7.36
C ARG A 47 -19.31 -1.17 7.95
N GLN A 48 -19.89 -2.31 7.62
CA GLN A 48 -19.38 -3.61 8.05
C GLN A 48 -17.98 -3.90 7.47
N LEU A 49 -17.73 -3.55 6.21
CA LEU A 49 -16.43 -3.70 5.57
C LEU A 49 -15.38 -2.79 6.18
N GLU A 50 -15.74 -1.56 6.55
CA GLU A 50 -14.88 -0.62 7.26
C GLU A 50 -14.58 -1.10 8.69
N ASP A 51 -15.60 -1.45 9.46
CA ASP A 51 -15.45 -1.89 10.86
C ASP A 51 -14.66 -3.20 10.99
N SER A 52 -14.78 -4.09 10.01
CA SER A 52 -14.02 -5.34 9.94
C SER A 52 -12.56 -5.14 9.50
N GLY A 53 -12.21 -3.95 8.99
CA GLY A 53 -10.89 -3.62 8.47
C GLY A 53 -10.60 -4.14 7.06
N ILE A 54 -11.58 -4.71 6.36
CA ILE A 54 -11.46 -5.09 4.94
C ILE A 54 -11.24 -3.85 4.09
N ILE A 55 -12.02 -2.79 4.33
CA ILE A 55 -11.68 -1.45 3.86
C ILE A 55 -10.81 -0.82 4.94
N ALA A 56 -9.52 -0.77 4.71
CA ALA A 56 -8.57 -0.21 5.66
C ALA A 56 -8.67 1.32 5.74
N ARG A 57 -8.82 1.97 4.59
CA ARG A 57 -8.93 3.42 4.46
C ARG A 57 -9.27 3.82 3.02
N TYR A 58 -9.63 5.08 2.85
CA TYR A 58 -9.79 5.72 1.54
C TYR A 58 -8.61 6.67 1.32
N VAL A 59 -8.01 6.62 0.15
CA VAL A 59 -6.84 7.44 -0.18
C VAL A 59 -6.96 8.03 -1.58
N ALA A 60 -6.32 9.19 -1.78
CA ALA A 60 -6.13 9.73 -3.11
C ALA A 60 -4.92 9.06 -3.77
N LEU A 61 -5.08 8.62 -5.01
CA LEU A 61 -3.95 8.21 -5.86
C LEU A 61 -3.49 9.44 -6.65
N VAL A 62 -2.26 9.84 -6.42
CA VAL A 62 -1.65 11.01 -7.07
C VAL A 62 -0.55 10.52 -8.01
N PRO A 63 -0.63 10.81 -9.33
CA PRO A 63 0.47 10.51 -10.24
C PRO A 63 1.74 11.23 -9.78
N PRO A 64 2.87 10.54 -9.61
CA PRO A 64 4.09 11.17 -9.10
C PRO A 64 4.55 12.36 -9.93
N GLU A 65 4.37 12.31 -11.24
CA GLU A 65 4.73 13.38 -12.18
C GLU A 65 3.95 14.68 -11.88
N ALA A 66 2.70 14.56 -11.43
CA ALA A 66 1.85 15.71 -11.10
C ALA A 66 2.38 16.53 -9.92
N VAL A 67 3.23 15.94 -9.09
CA VAL A 67 3.87 16.58 -7.92
C VAL A 67 5.39 16.72 -8.08
N GLY A 68 5.88 16.65 -9.31
CA GLY A 68 7.29 16.89 -9.64
C GLY A 68 8.23 15.70 -9.41
N LEU A 69 7.70 14.50 -9.22
CA LEU A 69 8.48 13.27 -9.06
C LEU A 69 8.50 12.49 -10.39
N GLY A 70 9.31 12.96 -11.33
CA GLY A 70 9.33 12.45 -12.71
C GLY A 70 10.09 11.15 -12.91
N LEU A 71 10.82 10.65 -11.91
CA LEU A 71 11.62 9.44 -12.03
C LEU A 71 11.21 8.40 -10.97
N THR A 72 10.82 7.22 -11.45
CA THR A 72 10.61 6.04 -10.63
C THR A 72 11.79 5.08 -10.83
N ALA A 73 12.44 4.69 -9.75
CA ALA A 73 13.52 3.71 -9.77
C ALA A 73 13.17 2.49 -8.92
N TYR A 74 13.60 1.32 -9.38
CA TYR A 74 13.54 0.07 -8.62
C TYR A 74 14.96 -0.37 -8.27
N LEU A 75 15.23 -0.52 -6.98
CA LEU A 75 16.54 -0.89 -6.48
C LEU A 75 16.49 -2.25 -5.81
N ASN A 76 17.37 -3.14 -6.25
CA ASN A 76 17.65 -4.38 -5.55
C ASN A 76 18.68 -4.12 -4.43
N VAL A 77 18.36 -4.52 -3.23
CA VAL A 77 19.23 -4.34 -2.06
C VAL A 77 19.67 -5.70 -1.56
N ARG A 78 20.99 -5.82 -1.37
CA ARG A 78 21.61 -6.95 -0.67
C ARG A 78 22.21 -6.42 0.62
N LEU A 79 21.84 -7.01 1.74
CA LEU A 79 22.37 -6.63 3.04
C LEU A 79 23.74 -7.27 3.28
N ALA A 80 24.64 -6.51 3.91
CA ALA A 80 25.91 -7.05 4.37
C ALA A 80 25.64 -8.08 5.50
N LYS A 81 26.41 -9.18 5.51
CA LYS A 81 26.26 -10.25 6.51
C LYS A 81 26.91 -9.90 7.86
N HIS A 82 27.42 -8.69 8.03
CA HIS A 82 28.10 -8.29 9.26
C HIS A 82 27.10 -7.76 10.30
N ILE A 83 27.22 -8.25 11.51
CA ILE A 83 26.50 -7.72 12.68
C ILE A 83 27.27 -6.47 13.17
N ASP A 84 26.55 -5.39 13.43
CA ASP A 84 27.16 -4.16 13.95
C ASP A 84 27.67 -4.38 15.40
N HIS A 85 28.51 -3.45 15.89
CA HIS A 85 29.04 -3.49 17.26
C HIS A 85 27.96 -3.42 18.34
N GLN A 86 26.74 -3.01 18.01
CA GLN A 86 25.58 -2.97 18.91
C GLN A 86 24.70 -4.22 18.84
N GLN A 87 25.15 -5.25 18.16
CA GLN A 87 24.45 -6.54 17.95
C GLN A 87 23.08 -6.41 17.25
N ARG A 88 22.80 -5.27 16.59
CA ARG A 88 21.60 -5.16 15.76
C ARG A 88 21.79 -5.88 14.44
N SER A 89 20.76 -6.59 14.01
CA SER A 89 20.82 -7.27 12.73
C SER A 89 20.84 -6.26 11.57
N PRO A 90 21.52 -6.57 10.45
CA PRO A 90 21.50 -5.72 9.25
C PRO A 90 20.08 -5.41 8.78
N MET A 91 19.16 -6.35 8.96
CA MET A 91 17.75 -6.20 8.61
C MET A 91 17.04 -5.12 9.46
N GLU A 92 17.32 -5.08 10.78
CA GLU A 92 16.74 -4.07 11.68
C GLU A 92 17.26 -2.68 11.35
N LEU A 93 18.55 -2.56 11.09
CA LEU A 93 19.18 -1.30 10.69
C LEU A 93 18.60 -0.80 9.35
N PHE A 94 18.47 -1.70 8.39
CA PHE A 94 17.90 -1.38 7.08
C PHE A 94 16.45 -0.92 7.18
N ARG A 95 15.60 -1.63 7.95
CA ARG A 95 14.20 -1.24 8.16
C ARG A 95 14.09 0.15 8.79
N ALA A 96 14.89 0.42 9.81
CA ALA A 96 14.92 1.74 10.45
C ALA A 96 15.32 2.84 9.46
N ALA A 97 16.34 2.60 8.63
CA ALA A 97 16.79 3.55 7.62
C ALA A 97 15.72 3.81 6.55
N VAL A 98 15.09 2.76 6.02
CA VAL A 98 14.04 2.87 4.99
C VAL A 98 12.85 3.70 5.47
N HIS A 99 12.44 3.55 6.73
CA HIS A 99 11.34 4.32 7.30
C HIS A 99 11.62 5.83 7.40
N THR A 100 12.87 6.24 7.37
CA THR A 100 13.28 7.65 7.41
C THR A 100 13.52 8.26 6.03
N CYS A 101 13.47 7.45 4.96
CA CYS A 101 13.71 7.89 3.59
C CYS A 101 12.37 8.22 2.89
N PRO A 102 12.01 9.49 2.71
CA PRO A 102 10.74 9.86 2.08
C PRO A 102 10.67 9.47 0.59
N GLU A 103 11.81 9.28 -0.05
CA GLU A 103 11.90 8.83 -1.44
C GLU A 103 11.43 7.38 -1.63
N VAL A 104 11.55 6.55 -0.59
CA VAL A 104 11.14 5.14 -0.64
C VAL A 104 9.65 5.02 -0.38
N VAL A 105 8.90 4.64 -1.41
CA VAL A 105 7.43 4.50 -1.34
C VAL A 105 6.97 3.06 -1.18
N GLU A 106 7.86 2.11 -1.45
CA GLU A 106 7.57 0.67 -1.29
C GLU A 106 8.85 -0.09 -0.98
N CYS A 107 8.76 -1.06 -0.08
CA CYS A 107 9.83 -1.97 0.26
C CYS A 107 9.27 -3.38 0.35
N ALA A 108 9.70 -4.26 -0.54
CA ALA A 108 9.30 -5.66 -0.59
C ALA A 108 10.48 -6.57 -0.25
N ALA A 109 10.27 -7.54 0.63
CA ALA A 109 11.24 -8.59 0.89
C ALA A 109 11.28 -9.56 -0.30
N LEU A 110 12.47 -9.95 -0.72
CA LEU A 110 12.70 -10.87 -1.81
C LEU A 110 13.20 -12.22 -1.30
N THR A 111 12.94 -13.26 -2.08
CA THR A 111 13.59 -14.55 -1.97
C THR A 111 14.68 -14.67 -3.04
N GLY A 112 15.80 -15.33 -2.72
CA GLY A 112 16.92 -15.49 -3.65
C GLY A 112 18.15 -14.67 -3.25
N ASP A 113 18.88 -14.17 -4.24
CA ASP A 113 20.18 -13.54 -4.01
C ASP A 113 20.10 -12.11 -3.45
N MET A 114 18.98 -11.44 -3.63
CA MET A 114 18.71 -10.10 -3.11
C MET A 114 17.75 -10.18 -1.94
N ASP A 115 17.91 -9.28 -0.98
CA ASP A 115 17.09 -9.28 0.23
C ASP A 115 15.83 -8.41 0.08
N TYR A 116 15.93 -7.26 -0.60
CA TYR A 116 14.83 -6.33 -0.76
C TYR A 116 14.79 -5.70 -2.15
N LEU A 117 13.57 -5.36 -2.56
CA LEU A 117 13.27 -4.47 -3.68
C LEU A 117 12.65 -3.20 -3.13
N LEU A 118 13.25 -2.06 -3.48
CA LEU A 118 12.71 -0.74 -3.17
C LEU A 118 12.11 -0.11 -4.43
N ARG A 119 10.95 0.53 -4.28
CA ARG A 119 10.45 1.48 -5.27
C ARG A 119 10.68 2.89 -4.74
N VAL A 120 11.40 3.67 -5.50
CA VAL A 120 11.87 5.01 -5.14
C VAL A 120 11.31 6.03 -6.11
N LEU A 121 10.78 7.12 -5.59
CA LEU A 121 10.29 8.26 -6.37
C LEU A 121 11.18 9.47 -6.12
N VAL A 122 11.75 10.02 -7.19
CA VAL A 122 12.60 11.21 -7.15
C VAL A 122 12.26 12.13 -8.31
N ALA A 123 12.70 13.40 -8.22
CA ALA A 123 12.42 14.37 -9.26
C ALA A 123 13.13 14.04 -10.59
N ASP A 124 14.42 13.70 -10.50
CA ASP A 124 15.31 13.49 -11.64
C ASP A 124 16.53 12.64 -11.26
N MET A 125 17.43 12.43 -12.21
CA MET A 125 18.67 11.69 -12.00
C MET A 125 19.63 12.37 -11.01
N ALA A 126 19.64 13.68 -10.92
CA ALA A 126 20.46 14.40 -9.96
C ALA A 126 19.97 14.15 -8.52
N HIS A 127 18.63 14.15 -8.32
CA HIS A 127 18.02 13.76 -7.05
C HIS A 127 18.35 12.30 -6.71
N TYR A 128 18.21 11.39 -7.68
CA TYR A 128 18.52 9.97 -7.50
C TYR A 128 19.98 9.76 -7.07
N SER A 129 20.92 10.45 -7.71
CA SER A 129 22.35 10.34 -7.37
C SER A 129 22.68 10.85 -5.96
N ARG A 130 21.92 11.80 -5.43
CA ARG A 130 22.08 12.25 -4.04
C ARG A 130 21.45 11.29 -3.04
N PHE A 131 20.44 10.56 -3.46
CA PHE A 131 19.71 9.60 -2.63
C PHE A 131 20.54 8.33 -2.39
N ILE A 132 21.23 7.80 -3.43
CA ILE A 132 22.11 6.64 -3.26
C ILE A 132 23.42 7.08 -2.60
#